data_d14fcf076ee3b69746f955163b6f15f6
#
_entry.id   d14fcf076ee3b69746f955163b6f15f6
#
_cell.length_a   1.000
_cell.length_b   1.000
_cell.length_c   1.000
_cell.angle_alpha   90.00
_cell.angle_beta   90.00
_cell.angle_gamma   90.00
#
_symmetry.space_group_name_H-M   'P 1'
#
loop_
_entity.id
_entity.type
_entity.pdbx_description
1 polymer ?
#
loop_
_entity_poly.entity_id
_entity_poly.type
_entity_poly.pdbx_seq_one_letter_code
_entity_poly.pdbx_strand_id
1 'polypeptide(L)'
;MRDHEPSIWKGMIAGLAGGLVASWTMNQFQAAWTRIAEGTEKSHGAQSMQPSEGSHGEQGQDTAEQDDATVKTAKVISKNVFGHELQESEKEPAGAAVHYAFGTVTGGLYGALAEVTPQVTTAAGLPFGAGFWLLADEVSVPLLGLSKGPTAYPVSTHVYSLASHLVYGLTAELSRRAVRQVL
;
A
#
# COMPACT_ATOMS: atom_id res chain seq x y z
N MET A 1 -26.41 -23.51 -0.35
CA MET A 1 -25.45 -22.59 -0.97
C MET A 1 -26.29 -21.55 -1.69
N ARG A 2 -26.22 -20.28 -1.35
CA ARG A 2 -26.85 -19.23 -2.16
C ARG A 2 -25.93 -19.05 -3.36
N ASP A 3 -26.42 -19.34 -4.56
CA ASP A 3 -25.73 -19.03 -5.80
C ASP A 3 -25.69 -17.51 -5.92
N HIS A 4 -24.57 -16.92 -5.53
CA HIS A 4 -24.35 -15.49 -5.74
C HIS A 4 -24.10 -15.27 -7.23
N GLU A 5 -25.08 -14.66 -7.89
CA GLU A 5 -24.85 -14.21 -9.26
C GLU A 5 -23.64 -13.24 -9.30
N PRO A 6 -22.73 -13.42 -10.26
CA PRO A 6 -21.59 -12.51 -10.42
C PRO A 6 -22.06 -11.07 -10.60
N SER A 7 -21.55 -10.18 -9.80
CA SER A 7 -21.93 -8.77 -9.84
C SER A 7 -20.72 -7.86 -9.64
N ILE A 8 -20.17 -7.36 -10.74
CA ILE A 8 -18.94 -6.56 -10.77
C ILE A 8 -19.00 -5.39 -9.77
N TRP A 9 -20.14 -4.67 -9.74
CA TRP A 9 -20.27 -3.51 -8.85
C TRP A 9 -20.31 -3.89 -7.36
N LYS A 10 -20.96 -5.03 -7.01
CA LYS A 10 -20.96 -5.55 -5.63
C LYS A 10 -19.56 -6.03 -5.24
N GLY A 11 -18.88 -6.73 -6.17
CA GLY A 11 -17.49 -7.12 -6.00
C GLY A 11 -16.57 -5.93 -5.78
N MET A 12 -16.76 -4.86 -6.58
CA MET A 12 -16.00 -3.62 -6.45
C MET A 12 -16.23 -2.93 -5.10
N ILE A 13 -17.48 -2.78 -4.66
CA ILE A 13 -17.79 -2.18 -3.34
C ILE A 13 -17.18 -3.02 -2.21
N ALA A 14 -17.36 -4.35 -2.26
CA ALA A 14 -16.77 -5.25 -1.27
C ALA A 14 -15.23 -5.16 -1.29
N GLY A 15 -14.64 -5.03 -2.49
CA GLY A 15 -13.21 -4.85 -2.68
C GLY A 15 -12.69 -3.51 -2.18
N LEU A 16 -13.42 -2.41 -2.38
CA LEU A 16 -13.06 -1.09 -1.81
C LEU A 16 -13.01 -1.15 -0.28
N ALA A 17 -14.03 -1.72 0.35
CA ALA A 17 -14.03 -1.93 1.80
C ALA A 17 -12.88 -2.84 2.23
N GLY A 18 -12.66 -3.94 1.50
CA GLY A 18 -11.55 -4.87 1.75
C GLY A 18 -10.19 -4.21 1.63
N GLY A 19 -9.96 -3.39 0.60
CA GLY A 19 -8.71 -2.66 0.39
C GLY A 19 -8.43 -1.63 1.47
N LEU A 20 -9.45 -0.93 1.95
CA LEU A 20 -9.32 0.01 3.07
C LEU A 20 -8.87 -0.71 4.35
N VAL A 21 -9.55 -1.81 4.72
CA VAL A 21 -9.19 -2.61 5.89
C VAL A 21 -7.80 -3.23 5.71
N ALA A 22 -7.46 -3.69 4.51
CA ALA A 22 -6.16 -4.28 4.20
C ALA A 22 -5.03 -3.26 4.32
N SER A 23 -5.22 -2.03 3.85
CA SER A 23 -4.23 -0.94 4.02
C SER A 23 -4.00 -0.66 5.51
N TRP A 24 -5.05 -0.60 6.30
CA TRP A 24 -4.92 -0.42 7.75
C TRP A 24 -4.18 -1.59 8.41
N THR A 25 -4.54 -2.84 8.08
CA THR A 25 -3.89 -4.03 8.64
C THR A 25 -2.42 -4.11 8.25
N MET A 26 -2.10 -3.77 6.98
CA MET A 26 -0.73 -3.69 6.50
C MET A 26 0.10 -2.71 7.34
N ASN A 27 -0.45 -1.53 7.66
CA ASN A 27 0.23 -0.55 8.51
C ASN A 27 0.47 -1.08 9.93
N GLN A 28 -0.52 -1.81 10.51
CA GLN A 28 -0.32 -2.43 11.84
C GLN A 28 0.78 -3.49 11.79
N PHE A 29 0.82 -4.30 10.73
CA PHE A 29 1.89 -5.27 10.51
C PHE A 29 3.26 -4.59 10.41
N GLN A 30 3.36 -3.52 9.64
CA GLN A 30 4.59 -2.77 9.45
C GLN A 30 5.09 -2.15 10.77
N ALA A 31 4.18 -1.55 11.54
CA ALA A 31 4.51 -1.01 12.85
C ALA A 31 4.97 -2.11 13.85
N ALA A 32 4.33 -3.28 13.82
CA ALA A 32 4.75 -4.42 14.64
C ALA A 32 6.12 -4.98 14.21
N TRP A 33 6.32 -5.14 12.90
CA TRP A 33 7.59 -5.62 12.34
C TRP A 33 8.77 -4.72 12.74
N THR A 34 8.62 -3.41 12.61
CA THR A 34 9.68 -2.46 12.97
C THR A 34 10.06 -2.54 14.45
N ARG A 35 9.09 -2.75 15.33
CA ARG A 35 9.35 -2.93 16.78
C ARG A 35 10.12 -4.21 17.10
N ILE A 36 9.93 -5.26 16.30
CA ILE A 36 10.57 -6.58 16.53
C ILE A 36 11.94 -6.63 15.86
N ALA A 37 12.07 -6.07 14.67
CA ALA A 37 13.26 -6.11 13.84
C ALA A 37 14.06 -4.79 13.94
N GLU A 38 14.46 -4.41 15.16
CA GLU A 38 15.31 -3.25 15.39
C GLU A 38 16.53 -3.28 14.44
N GLY A 39 16.59 -2.32 13.52
CA GLY A 39 17.65 -2.19 12.53
C GLY A 39 17.33 -2.67 11.11
N THR A 40 16.12 -3.14 10.84
CA THR A 40 15.72 -3.47 9.46
C THR A 40 15.33 -2.20 8.72
N GLU A 41 15.99 -1.94 7.57
CA GLU A 41 15.63 -0.81 6.71
C GLU A 41 14.17 -0.90 6.26
N LYS A 42 13.50 0.24 6.28
CA LYS A 42 12.08 0.36 5.92
C LYS A 42 11.89 0.11 4.43
N SER A 43 10.79 -0.54 4.09
CA SER A 43 10.35 -0.66 2.69
C SER A 43 10.16 0.73 2.07
N HIS A 44 10.63 0.92 0.86
CA HIS A 44 10.54 2.19 0.15
C HIS A 44 9.12 2.60 -0.28
N GLY A 45 8.13 1.70 -0.14
CA GLY A 45 6.72 2.00 -0.40
C GLY A 45 5.90 2.33 0.86
N ALA A 46 6.45 2.08 2.06
CA ALA A 46 5.68 2.11 3.31
C ALA A 46 6.20 3.12 4.35
N GLN A 47 7.17 3.96 3.99
CA GLN A 47 7.85 4.85 4.94
C GLN A 47 6.97 5.97 5.52
N SER A 48 5.89 6.37 4.81
CA SER A 48 5.01 7.46 5.22
C SER A 48 4.18 7.20 6.47
N MET A 49 4.13 5.95 6.96
CA MET A 49 3.20 5.54 8.01
C MET A 49 3.84 5.28 9.36
N GLN A 50 5.14 5.56 9.51
CA GLN A 50 5.79 5.41 10.81
C GLN A 50 5.95 6.77 11.50
N PRO A 51 5.56 6.88 12.78
CA PRO A 51 5.83 8.08 13.57
C PRO A 51 7.33 8.36 13.53
N SER A 52 7.69 9.59 13.21
CA SER A 52 9.07 10.08 13.31
C SER A 52 9.48 10.09 14.77
N GLU A 53 9.98 8.98 15.31
CA GLU A 53 10.70 9.04 16.59
C GLU A 53 12.01 9.75 16.33
N GLY A 54 12.06 11.00 16.83
CA GLY A 54 13.09 11.98 16.84
C GLY A 54 14.52 11.52 16.52
N SER A 55 14.98 11.84 15.33
CA SER A 55 16.38 12.11 15.10
C SER A 55 16.60 13.62 15.16
N HIS A 56 16.89 14.13 16.36
CA HIS A 56 17.58 15.40 16.52
C HIS A 56 19.02 15.23 16.02
N GLY A 57 19.34 15.84 14.93
CA GLY A 57 20.72 15.98 14.51
C GLY A 57 20.89 16.22 13.02
N GLU A 58 21.29 17.45 12.72
CA GLU A 58 21.87 17.98 11.49
C GLU A 58 20.93 18.51 10.41
N GLN A 59 20.88 19.82 10.43
CA GLN A 59 20.30 20.71 9.43
C GLN A 59 21.10 20.66 8.13
N GLY A 60 20.40 20.56 7.00
CA GLY A 60 20.90 21.08 5.74
C GLY A 60 21.06 20.05 4.63
N GLN A 61 20.19 20.15 3.64
CA GLN A 61 20.39 19.70 2.26
C GLN A 61 20.20 18.21 1.93
N ASP A 62 19.05 17.58 2.27
CA ASP A 62 18.64 16.36 1.53
C ASP A 62 17.21 15.91 1.87
N THR A 63 16.29 16.83 2.20
CA THR A 63 14.90 16.50 2.55
C THR A 63 14.12 15.87 1.40
N ALA A 64 14.50 16.14 0.14
CA ALA A 64 13.80 15.60 -1.02
C ALA A 64 14.16 14.12 -1.31
N GLU A 65 15.33 13.65 -0.87
CA GLU A 65 15.78 12.26 -1.05
C GLU A 65 15.20 11.32 0.03
N GLN A 66 14.78 11.87 1.16
CA GLN A 66 14.20 11.13 2.29
C GLN A 66 12.68 10.87 2.16
N ASP A 67 11.97 11.62 1.31
CA ASP A 67 10.54 11.38 1.09
C ASP A 67 10.31 10.02 0.43
N ASP A 68 9.39 9.24 0.97
CA ASP A 68 8.98 7.98 0.35
C ASP A 68 8.09 8.18 -0.90
N ALA A 69 7.79 7.08 -1.61
CA ALA A 69 7.03 7.12 -2.85
C ALA A 69 5.62 7.70 -2.69
N THR A 70 4.97 7.51 -1.53
CA THR A 70 3.62 8.02 -1.28
C THR A 70 3.63 9.52 -1.03
N VAL A 71 4.62 10.02 -0.29
CA VAL A 71 4.82 11.46 -0.07
C VAL A 71 5.21 12.15 -1.39
N LYS A 72 6.12 11.57 -2.18
CA LYS A 72 6.47 12.11 -3.51
C LYS A 72 5.26 12.20 -4.41
N THR A 73 4.42 11.15 -4.42
CA THR A 73 3.15 11.15 -5.17
C THR A 73 2.19 12.23 -4.66
N ALA A 74 2.05 12.37 -3.34
CA ALA A 74 1.22 13.40 -2.73
C ALA A 74 1.69 14.81 -3.12
N LYS A 75 3.00 15.07 -3.12
CA LYS A 75 3.58 16.34 -3.59
C LYS A 75 3.23 16.64 -5.04
N VAL A 76 3.36 15.65 -5.92
CA VAL A 76 3.03 15.81 -7.35
C VAL A 76 1.55 16.12 -7.53
N ILE A 77 0.67 15.42 -6.83
CA ILE A 77 -0.79 15.65 -6.88
C ILE A 77 -1.11 17.03 -6.31
N SER A 78 -0.59 17.37 -5.14
CA SER A 78 -0.85 18.66 -4.49
C SER A 78 -0.44 19.83 -5.38
N LYS A 79 0.77 19.78 -5.95
CA LYS A 79 1.29 20.83 -6.81
C LYS A 79 0.50 20.96 -8.13
N ASN A 80 0.24 19.83 -8.81
CA ASN A 80 -0.32 19.87 -10.17
C ASN A 80 -1.86 20.02 -10.20
N VAL A 81 -2.56 19.51 -9.15
CA VAL A 81 -4.03 19.54 -9.11
C VAL A 81 -4.53 20.72 -8.27
N PHE A 82 -3.89 20.99 -7.14
CA PHE A 82 -4.34 22.00 -6.18
C PHE A 82 -3.48 23.27 -6.20
N GLY A 83 -2.34 23.28 -6.90
CA GLY A 83 -1.41 24.43 -6.94
C GLY A 83 -0.74 24.72 -5.59
N HIS A 84 -0.75 23.74 -4.67
CA HIS A 84 -0.24 23.87 -3.31
C HIS A 84 1.04 23.04 -3.13
N GLU A 85 2.09 23.65 -2.56
CA GLU A 85 3.30 22.95 -2.17
C GLU A 85 3.16 22.48 -0.72
N LEU A 86 3.28 21.15 -0.48
CA LEU A 86 3.15 20.57 0.85
C LEU A 86 4.25 21.05 1.79
N GLN A 87 3.87 21.54 2.96
CA GLN A 87 4.77 21.83 4.06
C GLN A 87 5.22 20.53 4.75
N GLU A 88 6.30 20.59 5.56
CA GLU A 88 6.81 19.40 6.27
C GLU A 88 5.74 18.71 7.13
N SER A 89 4.90 19.49 7.84
CA SER A 89 3.81 18.97 8.66
C SER A 89 2.66 18.32 7.87
N GLU A 90 2.58 18.58 6.56
CA GLU A 90 1.53 18.06 5.68
C GLU A 90 1.97 16.79 4.94
N LYS A 91 3.27 16.50 4.87
CA LYS A 91 3.82 15.38 4.10
C LYS A 91 3.32 14.04 4.60
N GLU A 92 3.42 13.78 5.90
CA GLU A 92 3.01 12.52 6.50
C GLU A 92 1.50 12.23 6.28
N PRO A 93 0.57 13.13 6.66
CA PRO A 93 -0.85 12.88 6.41
C PRO A 93 -1.21 12.80 4.91
N ALA A 94 -0.52 13.54 4.05
CA ALA A 94 -0.74 13.47 2.61
C ALA A 94 -0.23 12.15 2.02
N GLY A 95 0.93 11.67 2.43
CA GLY A 95 1.45 10.35 2.07
C GLY A 95 0.53 9.23 2.54
N ALA A 96 0.03 9.33 3.79
CA ALA A 96 -0.97 8.42 4.33
C ALA A 96 -2.24 8.38 3.48
N ALA A 97 -2.76 9.53 3.09
CA ALA A 97 -3.96 9.63 2.25
C ALA A 97 -3.73 8.94 0.89
N VAL A 98 -2.57 9.13 0.26
CA VAL A 98 -2.19 8.43 -0.99
C VAL A 98 -2.14 6.92 -0.79
N HIS A 99 -1.50 6.44 0.30
CA HIS A 99 -1.41 5.01 0.61
C HIS A 99 -2.80 4.38 0.75
N TYR A 100 -3.67 4.96 1.57
CA TYR A 100 -5.03 4.45 1.76
C TYR A 100 -5.88 4.55 0.51
N ALA A 101 -5.79 5.65 -0.25
CA ALA A 101 -6.52 5.80 -1.50
C ALA A 101 -6.09 4.74 -2.52
N PHE A 102 -4.78 4.55 -2.69
CA PHE A 102 -4.22 3.57 -3.62
C PHE A 102 -4.61 2.14 -3.24
N GLY A 103 -4.44 1.75 -1.97
CA GLY A 103 -4.84 0.44 -1.50
C GLY A 103 -6.36 0.20 -1.61
N THR A 104 -7.18 1.21 -1.29
CA THR A 104 -8.63 1.12 -1.44
C THR A 104 -9.04 0.89 -2.89
N VAL A 105 -8.51 1.68 -3.84
CA VAL A 105 -8.79 1.54 -5.27
C VAL A 105 -8.32 0.18 -5.79
N THR A 106 -7.11 -0.23 -5.43
CA THR A 106 -6.57 -1.55 -5.79
C THR A 106 -7.43 -2.69 -5.26
N GLY A 107 -7.91 -2.59 -4.02
CA GLY A 107 -8.88 -3.54 -3.46
C GLY A 107 -10.19 -3.57 -4.23
N GLY A 108 -10.69 -2.41 -4.67
CA GLY A 108 -11.89 -2.30 -5.51
C GLY A 108 -11.72 -3.00 -6.85
N LEU A 109 -10.60 -2.77 -7.53
CA LEU A 109 -10.25 -3.45 -8.79
C LEU A 109 -10.13 -4.97 -8.59
N TYR A 110 -9.48 -5.39 -7.52
CA TYR A 110 -9.39 -6.80 -7.14
C TYR A 110 -10.77 -7.41 -6.92
N GLY A 111 -11.65 -6.73 -6.20
CA GLY A 111 -13.00 -7.20 -5.92
C GLY A 111 -13.86 -7.32 -7.18
N ALA A 112 -13.73 -6.37 -8.11
CA ALA A 112 -14.38 -6.44 -9.42
C ALA A 112 -13.83 -7.63 -10.24
N LEU A 113 -12.50 -7.83 -10.25
CA LEU A 113 -11.85 -8.93 -10.94
C LEU A 113 -12.25 -10.29 -10.36
N ALA A 114 -12.41 -10.39 -9.04
CA ALA A 114 -12.82 -11.63 -8.37
C ALA A 114 -14.22 -12.12 -8.77
N GLU A 115 -15.10 -11.23 -9.24
CA GLU A 115 -16.43 -11.61 -9.74
C GLU A 115 -16.38 -12.24 -11.15
N VAL A 116 -15.41 -11.82 -11.98
CA VAL A 116 -15.27 -12.32 -13.36
C VAL A 116 -14.21 -13.41 -13.50
N THR A 117 -13.25 -13.44 -12.59
CA THR A 117 -12.12 -14.39 -12.58
C THR A 117 -11.91 -14.90 -11.15
N PRO A 118 -12.74 -15.84 -10.67
CA PRO A 118 -12.64 -16.32 -9.27
C PRO A 118 -11.28 -16.90 -8.90
N GLN A 119 -10.47 -17.31 -9.87
CA GLN A 119 -9.12 -17.86 -9.66
C GLN A 119 -8.19 -16.87 -8.98
N VAL A 120 -8.42 -15.56 -9.12
CA VAL A 120 -7.58 -14.54 -8.44
C VAL A 120 -7.69 -14.59 -6.91
N THR A 121 -8.77 -15.22 -6.39
CA THR A 121 -9.00 -15.39 -4.95
C THR A 121 -8.31 -16.61 -4.35
N THR A 122 -7.56 -17.36 -5.17
CA THR A 122 -6.83 -18.56 -4.76
C THR A 122 -5.91 -18.25 -3.58
N ALA A 123 -5.75 -19.23 -2.69
CA ALA A 123 -4.95 -19.11 -1.47
C ALA A 123 -5.26 -17.81 -0.68
N ALA A 124 -6.56 -17.47 -0.60
CA ALA A 124 -7.07 -16.32 0.15
C ALA A 124 -6.42 -14.97 -0.23
N GLY A 125 -6.12 -14.77 -1.51
CA GLY A 125 -5.57 -13.51 -2.05
C GLY A 125 -4.05 -13.35 -1.91
N LEU A 126 -3.32 -14.34 -1.40
CA LEU A 126 -1.86 -14.26 -1.29
C LEU A 126 -1.16 -14.05 -2.64
N PRO A 127 -1.50 -14.74 -3.74
CA PRO A 127 -0.91 -14.47 -5.05
C PRO A 127 -1.22 -13.07 -5.56
N PHE A 128 -2.40 -12.54 -5.26
CA PHE A 128 -2.74 -11.14 -5.57
C PHE A 128 -1.83 -10.17 -4.81
N GLY A 129 -1.64 -10.37 -3.50
CA GLY A 129 -0.74 -9.55 -2.70
C GLY A 129 0.70 -9.58 -3.23
N ALA A 130 1.23 -10.76 -3.59
CA ALA A 130 2.56 -10.88 -4.17
C ALA A 130 2.68 -10.20 -5.54
N GLY A 131 1.66 -10.36 -6.40
CA GLY A 131 1.61 -9.68 -7.71
C GLY A 131 1.50 -8.16 -7.56
N PHE A 132 0.74 -7.69 -6.59
CA PHE A 132 0.60 -6.28 -6.28
C PHE A 132 1.94 -5.69 -5.81
N TRP A 133 2.64 -6.36 -4.89
CA TRP A 133 3.99 -5.98 -4.49
C TRP A 133 4.94 -5.86 -5.69
N LEU A 134 4.99 -6.89 -6.52
CA LEU A 134 5.89 -6.89 -7.68
C LEU A 134 5.59 -5.71 -8.63
N LEU A 135 4.32 -5.51 -8.96
CA LEU A 135 3.91 -4.46 -9.90
C LEU A 135 4.02 -3.06 -9.32
N ALA A 136 3.66 -2.86 -8.06
CA ALA A 136 3.72 -1.56 -7.42
C ALA A 136 5.15 -1.19 -7.00
N ASP A 137 5.73 -1.95 -6.07
CA ASP A 137 6.99 -1.58 -5.43
C ASP A 137 8.21 -1.83 -6.31
N GLU A 138 8.26 -2.99 -6.99
CA GLU A 138 9.45 -3.39 -7.72
C GLU A 138 9.49 -2.84 -9.16
N VAL A 139 8.31 -2.52 -9.73
CA VAL A 139 8.23 -2.07 -11.12
C VAL A 139 7.76 -0.63 -11.22
N SER A 140 6.52 -0.32 -10.78
CA SER A 140 5.90 0.99 -11.06
C SER A 140 6.57 2.13 -10.30
N VAL A 141 6.86 1.96 -9.03
CA VAL A 141 7.47 3.00 -8.18
C VAL A 141 8.86 3.40 -8.70
N PRO A 142 9.78 2.46 -9.05
CA PRO A 142 11.05 2.81 -9.67
C PRO A 142 10.90 3.40 -11.08
N LEU A 143 10.03 2.87 -11.92
CA LEU A 143 9.82 3.38 -13.28
C LEU A 143 9.30 4.81 -13.30
N LEU A 144 8.50 5.20 -12.31
CA LEU A 144 8.00 6.56 -12.14
C LEU A 144 9.02 7.50 -11.48
N GLY A 145 10.22 7.00 -11.15
CA GLY A 145 11.26 7.79 -10.48
C GLY A 145 10.94 8.16 -9.04
N LEU A 146 9.99 7.44 -8.42
CA LEU A 146 9.56 7.70 -7.04
C LEU A 146 10.50 7.03 -6.01
N SER A 147 11.26 6.00 -6.43
CA SER A 147 12.32 5.35 -5.64
C SER A 147 13.51 4.99 -6.50
N LYS A 148 14.60 4.55 -5.87
CA LYS A 148 15.74 3.92 -6.55
C LYS A 148 15.30 2.56 -7.13
N GLY A 149 16.07 2.02 -8.08
CA GLY A 149 15.78 0.69 -8.64
C GLY A 149 15.91 -0.43 -7.59
N PRO A 150 15.28 -1.59 -7.83
CA PRO A 150 15.24 -2.69 -6.84
C PRO A 150 16.63 -3.13 -6.36
N THR A 151 17.62 -3.11 -7.24
CA THR A 151 19.00 -3.51 -6.92
C THR A 151 19.73 -2.57 -5.95
N ALA A 152 19.16 -1.40 -5.66
CA ALA A 152 19.74 -0.43 -4.72
C ALA A 152 19.38 -0.74 -3.25
N TYR A 153 18.51 -1.71 -3.01
CA TYR A 153 18.03 -2.06 -1.67
C TYR A 153 18.48 -3.46 -1.25
N PRO A 154 18.71 -3.70 0.05
CA PRO A 154 19.06 -5.02 0.56
C PRO A 154 17.86 -5.98 0.47
N VAL A 155 18.15 -7.29 0.44
CA VAL A 155 17.11 -8.33 0.34
C VAL A 155 16.08 -8.25 1.48
N SER A 156 16.51 -7.81 2.68
CA SER A 156 15.62 -7.60 3.83
C SER A 156 14.46 -6.63 3.53
N THR A 157 14.72 -5.57 2.76
CA THR A 157 13.69 -4.61 2.34
C THR A 157 12.65 -5.27 1.44
N HIS A 158 13.09 -6.07 0.47
CA HIS A 158 12.16 -6.81 -0.42
C HIS A 158 11.32 -7.83 0.34
N VAL A 159 11.94 -8.57 1.29
CA VAL A 159 11.22 -9.53 2.14
C VAL A 159 10.18 -8.84 3.00
N TYR A 160 10.52 -7.72 3.61
CA TYR A 160 9.60 -6.92 4.42
C TYR A 160 8.44 -6.38 3.58
N SER A 161 8.74 -5.80 2.42
CA SER A 161 7.72 -5.27 1.51
C SER A 161 6.80 -6.36 1.00
N LEU A 162 7.35 -7.51 0.56
CA LEU A 162 6.55 -8.67 0.14
C LEU A 162 5.65 -9.16 1.28
N ALA A 163 6.18 -9.33 2.50
CA ALA A 163 5.39 -9.78 3.65
C ALA A 163 4.23 -8.82 3.94
N SER A 164 4.47 -7.52 3.87
CA SER A 164 3.45 -6.48 4.03
C SER A 164 2.33 -6.61 3.00
N HIS A 165 2.68 -6.86 1.74
CA HIS A 165 1.72 -7.04 0.66
C HIS A 165 0.98 -8.39 0.72
N LEU A 166 1.60 -9.44 1.25
CA LEU A 166 0.91 -10.70 1.54
C LEU A 166 -0.16 -10.50 2.62
N VAL A 167 0.14 -9.73 3.68
CA VAL A 167 -0.85 -9.34 4.70
C VAL A 167 -1.97 -8.52 4.07
N TYR A 168 -1.64 -7.59 3.18
CA TYR A 168 -2.64 -6.83 2.42
C TYR A 168 -3.54 -7.75 1.61
N GLY A 169 -2.98 -8.63 0.77
CA GLY A 169 -3.75 -9.53 -0.10
C GLY A 169 -4.69 -10.46 0.68
N LEU A 170 -4.17 -11.06 1.76
CA LEU A 170 -4.95 -11.92 2.66
C LEU A 170 -6.12 -11.13 3.29
N THR A 171 -5.84 -9.97 3.86
CA THR A 171 -6.86 -9.16 4.54
C THR A 171 -7.89 -8.61 3.56
N ALA A 172 -7.46 -8.17 2.38
CA ALA A 172 -8.36 -7.69 1.32
C ALA A 172 -9.36 -8.78 0.91
N GLU A 173 -8.90 -10.01 0.70
CA GLU A 173 -9.78 -11.11 0.32
C GLU A 173 -10.72 -11.52 1.45
N LEU A 174 -10.24 -11.65 2.68
CA LEU A 174 -11.09 -12.03 3.81
C LEU A 174 -12.18 -10.98 4.06
N SER A 175 -11.81 -9.70 4.06
CA SER A 175 -12.74 -8.59 4.25
C SER A 175 -13.74 -8.48 3.09
N ARG A 176 -13.25 -8.61 1.83
CA ARG A 176 -14.11 -8.65 0.64
C ARG A 176 -15.16 -9.75 0.74
N ARG A 177 -14.76 -10.98 1.12
CA ARG A 177 -15.72 -12.09 1.30
C ARG A 177 -16.76 -11.76 2.36
N ALA A 178 -16.36 -11.22 3.49
CA ALA A 178 -17.29 -10.87 4.56
C ALA A 178 -18.30 -9.81 4.10
N VAL A 179 -17.86 -8.74 3.44
CA VAL A 179 -18.73 -7.69 2.91
C VAL A 179 -19.62 -8.23 1.79
N ARG A 180 -19.08 -9.08 0.89
CA ARG A 180 -19.83 -9.65 -0.23
C ARG A 180 -20.98 -10.57 0.21
N GLN A 181 -20.89 -11.16 1.41
CA GLN A 181 -21.96 -12.00 1.97
C GLN A 181 -23.21 -11.19 2.39
N VAL A 182 -23.06 -9.90 2.66
CA VAL A 182 -24.15 -9.02 3.10
C VAL A 182 -24.69 -8.12 1.99
N LEU A 183 -24.03 -8.12 0.81
CA LEU A 183 -24.47 -7.41 -0.40
C LEU A 183 -25.28 -8.32 -1.34
#